data_4a2bfc542cb1bd679a86a5fbf6daa077
#
_entry.id   4a2bfc542cb1bd679a86a5fbf6daa077
#
_cell.length_a   1.000
_cell.length_b   1.000
_cell.length_c   1.000
_cell.angle_alpha   90.00
_cell.angle_beta   90.00
_cell.angle_gamma   90.00
#
_symmetry.space_group_name_H-M   'P 1'
#
loop_
_entity.id
_entity.type
_entity.pdbx_description
1 polymer ?
#
loop_
_entity_poly.entity_id
_entity_poly.type
_entity_poly.pdbx_seq_one_letter_code
_entity_poly.pdbx_strand_id
1 'polypeptide(L)'
;MSEDTRTILKKLMRDALDEKDRQRLLCDPKVEERMRSQWDEAADRVNPMVGNRMWKRIIARTMATNGVRKLWVYKITAIAASILLLLGVGSVVYWSHTKEDQYIYVMASGVRCIESVSLSDGTTVRMGPNSQLIYPKSFDGKTRDVELKGQAFFDVAKDRERPFTVHTKNMDVTALGTAFEVFNYDSESKLETILLNGKVKIGLGGPNVKNRREVILNPNEMLVFDKQANTVR
;
A
#
# COMPACT_ATOMS: atom_id res chain seq x y z
N MET A 1 37.70 40.89 -33.74
CA MET A 1 36.85 39.93 -34.46
C MET A 1 37.63 38.64 -34.51
N SER A 2 37.13 37.61 -33.90
CA SER A 2 37.84 36.30 -33.87
C SER A 2 37.90 35.69 -35.27
N GLU A 3 38.92 34.87 -35.51
CA GLU A 3 39.12 34.19 -36.81
C GLU A 3 37.89 33.32 -37.17
N ASP A 4 37.21 32.79 -36.19
CA ASP A 4 35.92 32.06 -36.32
C ASP A 4 34.80 32.93 -36.90
N THR A 5 34.68 34.18 -36.45
CA THR A 5 33.59 35.08 -36.91
C THR A 5 33.78 35.47 -38.38
N ARG A 6 35.05 35.60 -38.83
CA ARG A 6 35.35 35.86 -40.26
C ARG A 6 34.99 34.67 -41.16
N THR A 7 35.21 33.47 -40.68
CA THR A 7 34.91 32.23 -41.43
C THR A 7 33.40 32.03 -41.54
N ILE A 8 32.65 32.32 -40.50
CA ILE A 8 31.20 32.23 -40.49
C ILE A 8 30.55 33.31 -41.38
N LEU A 9 31.10 34.54 -41.37
CA LEU A 9 30.66 35.61 -42.33
C LEU A 9 30.93 35.26 -43.80
N LYS A 10 32.05 34.58 -44.13
CA LYS A 10 32.31 34.08 -45.47
C LYS A 10 31.33 32.97 -45.89
N LYS A 11 30.89 32.13 -44.97
CA LYS A 11 29.84 31.12 -45.20
C LYS A 11 28.46 31.77 -45.40
N LEU A 12 28.17 32.85 -44.70
CA LEU A 12 26.94 33.63 -44.86
C LEU A 12 26.81 34.21 -46.27
N MET A 13 27.93 34.75 -46.80
CA MET A 13 27.96 35.30 -48.16
C MET A 13 27.86 34.24 -49.29
N ARG A 14 28.01 32.96 -48.93
CA ARG A 14 27.90 31.81 -49.85
C ARG A 14 26.61 31.01 -49.69
N ASP A 15 25.67 31.50 -48.88
CA ASP A 15 24.40 30.86 -48.55
C ASP A 15 24.56 29.42 -47.99
N ALA A 16 25.71 29.14 -47.36
CA ALA A 16 26.10 27.84 -46.84
C ALA A 16 26.21 27.85 -45.29
N LEU A 17 25.30 28.52 -44.61
CA LEU A 17 25.27 28.56 -43.13
C LEU A 17 24.52 27.36 -42.56
N ASP A 18 25.22 26.60 -41.71
CA ASP A 18 24.63 25.56 -40.89
C ASP A 18 23.89 26.19 -39.68
N GLU A 19 22.84 25.52 -39.18
CA GLU A 19 21.98 25.99 -38.09
C GLU A 19 22.77 26.30 -36.79
N LYS A 20 23.84 25.56 -36.54
CA LYS A 20 24.78 25.81 -35.42
C LYS A 20 25.59 27.11 -35.58
N ASP A 21 26.03 27.39 -36.79
CA ASP A 21 26.80 28.59 -37.08
C ASP A 21 25.89 29.82 -37.05
N ARG A 22 24.62 29.65 -37.44
CA ARG A 22 23.58 30.68 -37.36
C ARG A 22 23.27 31.07 -35.88
N GLN A 23 23.14 30.10 -35.00
CA GLN A 23 22.92 30.36 -33.56
C GLN A 23 24.14 31.04 -32.89
N ARG A 24 25.37 30.66 -33.29
CA ARG A 24 26.59 31.32 -32.77
C ARG A 24 26.71 32.76 -33.20
N LEU A 25 26.32 33.11 -34.43
CA LEU A 25 26.29 34.50 -34.89
C LEU A 25 25.23 35.35 -34.14
N LEU A 26 24.06 34.76 -33.87
CA LEU A 26 22.98 35.46 -33.17
C LEU A 26 23.27 35.67 -31.67
N CYS A 27 24.15 34.86 -31.08
CA CYS A 27 24.58 34.97 -29.69
C CYS A 27 25.90 35.73 -29.48
N ASP A 28 26.57 36.22 -30.54
CA ASP A 28 27.80 36.99 -30.39
C ASP A 28 27.47 38.47 -30.09
N PRO A 29 27.79 38.97 -28.85
CA PRO A 29 27.45 40.34 -28.45
C PRO A 29 28.07 41.40 -29.36
N LYS A 30 29.21 41.12 -30.00
CA LYS A 30 29.85 42.06 -30.95
C LYS A 30 29.13 42.14 -32.28
N VAL A 31 28.42 41.11 -32.70
CA VAL A 31 27.59 41.09 -33.88
C VAL A 31 26.31 41.86 -33.60
N GLU A 32 25.71 41.69 -32.42
CA GLU A 32 24.52 42.40 -31.98
C GLU A 32 24.80 43.93 -31.88
N GLU A 33 25.91 44.33 -31.27
CA GLU A 33 26.30 45.72 -31.11
C GLU A 33 26.55 46.41 -32.48
N ARG A 34 27.17 45.71 -33.44
CA ARG A 34 27.36 46.21 -34.79
C ARG A 34 26.05 46.27 -35.58
N MET A 35 25.22 45.29 -35.47
CA MET A 35 23.89 45.34 -36.10
C MET A 35 23.05 46.49 -35.54
N ARG A 36 23.14 46.73 -34.22
CA ARG A 36 22.45 47.80 -33.55
C ARG A 36 22.97 49.19 -34.00
N SER A 37 24.32 49.40 -34.08
CA SER A 37 24.89 50.64 -34.53
C SER A 37 24.55 50.92 -35.99
N GLN A 38 24.59 49.93 -36.87
CA GLN A 38 24.18 50.07 -38.28
C GLN A 38 22.68 50.31 -38.42
N TRP A 39 21.86 49.77 -37.53
CA TRP A 39 20.43 50.01 -37.49
C TRP A 39 20.10 51.46 -37.04
N ASP A 40 20.78 51.92 -35.99
CA ASP A 40 20.61 53.26 -35.47
C ASP A 40 21.06 54.29 -36.53
N GLU A 41 22.14 54.03 -37.26
CA GLU A 41 22.63 54.89 -38.34
C GLU A 41 21.69 54.86 -39.59
N ALA A 42 20.99 53.75 -39.83
CA ALA A 42 19.96 53.64 -40.85
C ALA A 42 18.59 54.16 -40.42
N ALA A 43 18.31 54.19 -39.10
CA ALA A 43 17.05 54.64 -38.53
C ALA A 43 16.76 56.12 -38.75
N ASP A 44 17.82 56.96 -38.92
CA ASP A 44 17.69 58.35 -39.27
C ASP A 44 17.11 58.60 -40.69
N ARG A 45 17.12 57.52 -41.52
CA ARG A 45 16.58 57.58 -42.93
C ARG A 45 15.19 56.95 -43.07
N VAL A 46 14.68 56.28 -42.02
CA VAL A 46 13.41 55.56 -42.07
C VAL A 46 12.48 55.99 -40.93
N ASN A 47 11.22 56.23 -41.31
CA ASN A 47 10.21 56.61 -40.30
C ASN A 47 10.22 55.69 -39.09
N PRO A 48 10.44 56.20 -37.86
CA PRO A 48 10.63 55.42 -36.64
C PRO A 48 9.46 54.47 -36.30
N MET A 49 8.26 54.78 -36.78
CA MET A 49 7.10 53.88 -36.62
C MET A 49 7.20 52.61 -37.46
N VAL A 50 7.88 52.64 -38.59
CA VAL A 50 8.06 51.48 -39.49
C VAL A 50 9.14 50.52 -38.91
N GLY A 51 10.23 51.10 -38.44
CA GLY A 51 11.31 50.37 -37.78
C GLY A 51 10.84 49.59 -36.54
N ASN A 52 10.08 50.21 -35.64
CA ASN A 52 9.54 49.56 -34.47
C ASN A 52 8.52 48.44 -34.81
N ARG A 53 7.74 48.56 -35.85
CA ARG A 53 6.81 47.54 -36.31
C ARG A 53 7.53 46.33 -36.93
N MET A 54 8.57 46.58 -37.72
CA MET A 54 9.40 45.51 -38.30
C MET A 54 10.17 44.77 -37.21
N TRP A 55 10.79 45.49 -36.27
CA TRP A 55 11.51 44.90 -35.14
C TRP A 55 10.62 43.99 -34.27
N LYS A 56 9.44 44.45 -33.90
CA LYS A 56 8.46 43.62 -33.18
C LYS A 56 8.05 42.37 -33.94
N ARG A 57 7.93 42.42 -35.28
CA ARG A 57 7.62 41.26 -36.10
C ARG A 57 8.79 40.25 -36.19
N ILE A 58 10.02 40.75 -36.23
CA ILE A 58 11.22 39.91 -36.28
C ILE A 58 11.38 39.18 -34.93
N ILE A 59 11.30 39.90 -33.82
CA ILE A 59 11.37 39.29 -32.48
C ILE A 59 10.23 38.29 -32.27
N ALA A 60 9.01 38.59 -32.65
CA ALA A 60 7.88 37.68 -32.52
C ALA A 60 8.04 36.39 -33.34
N ARG A 61 8.74 36.45 -34.47
CA ARG A 61 9.06 35.27 -35.32
C ARG A 61 10.23 34.45 -34.77
N THR A 62 11.26 35.09 -34.25
CA THR A 62 12.43 34.40 -33.69
C THR A 62 12.17 33.81 -32.31
N MET A 63 11.28 34.44 -31.50
CA MET A 63 10.88 33.91 -30.19
C MET A 63 9.74 32.88 -30.25
N ALA A 64 9.14 32.63 -31.39
CA ALA A 64 8.13 31.60 -31.59
C ALA A 64 8.72 30.19 -31.71
N THR A 65 9.66 29.83 -30.84
CA THR A 65 10.11 28.44 -30.71
C THR A 65 9.09 27.68 -29.88
N ASN A 66 8.01 27.25 -30.52
CA ASN A 66 6.96 26.42 -29.95
C ASN A 66 7.46 25.05 -29.44
N GLY A 67 8.73 24.71 -29.62
CA GLY A 67 9.31 23.46 -29.15
C GLY A 67 9.57 23.39 -27.65
N VAL A 68 10.10 24.46 -27.08
CA VAL A 68 10.51 24.47 -25.66
C VAL A 68 9.30 24.51 -24.72
N ARG A 69 8.24 25.20 -25.09
CA ARG A 69 6.98 25.23 -24.31
C ARG A 69 6.30 23.86 -24.26
N LYS A 70 6.29 23.10 -25.37
CA LYS A 70 5.71 21.74 -25.38
C LYS A 70 6.46 20.79 -24.44
N LEU A 71 7.80 20.78 -24.48
CA LEU A 71 8.62 19.93 -23.58
C LEU A 71 8.43 20.27 -22.10
N TRP A 72 8.25 21.55 -21.78
CA TRP A 72 8.03 21.99 -20.40
C TRP A 72 6.64 21.58 -19.89
N VAL A 73 5.62 21.69 -20.72
CA VAL A 73 4.25 21.21 -20.41
C VAL A 73 4.25 19.69 -20.17
N TYR A 74 4.93 18.89 -21.02
CA TYR A 74 5.04 17.44 -20.79
C TYR A 74 5.78 17.08 -19.49
N LYS A 75 6.80 17.84 -19.10
CA LYS A 75 7.48 17.62 -17.82
C LYS A 75 6.56 17.92 -16.62
N ILE A 76 5.80 19.01 -16.66
CA ILE A 76 4.85 19.36 -15.59
C ILE A 76 3.71 18.34 -15.52
N THR A 77 3.14 17.92 -16.65
CA THR A 77 2.07 16.92 -16.68
C THR A 77 2.56 15.55 -16.19
N ALA A 78 3.79 15.14 -16.53
CA ALA A 78 4.39 13.92 -16.05
C ALA A 78 4.59 13.93 -14.52
N ILE A 79 5.06 15.06 -13.95
CA ILE A 79 5.21 15.24 -12.50
C ILE A 79 3.83 15.23 -11.82
N ALA A 80 2.85 15.94 -12.36
CA ALA A 80 1.50 15.94 -11.81
C ALA A 80 0.85 14.54 -11.83
N ALA A 81 1.01 13.79 -12.93
CA ALA A 81 0.52 12.43 -13.06
C ALA A 81 1.19 11.47 -12.05
N SER A 82 2.52 11.60 -11.83
CA SER A 82 3.22 10.79 -10.84
C SER A 82 2.78 11.08 -9.41
N ILE A 83 2.53 12.35 -9.07
CA ILE A 83 2.01 12.75 -7.75
C ILE A 83 0.59 12.19 -7.55
N LEU A 84 -0.29 12.30 -8.55
CA LEU A 84 -1.65 11.73 -8.48
C LEU A 84 -1.62 10.20 -8.32
N LEU A 85 -0.70 9.53 -9.00
CA LEU A 85 -0.53 8.08 -8.89
C LEU A 85 -0.02 7.68 -7.50
N LEU A 86 0.95 8.41 -6.95
CA LEU A 86 1.45 8.19 -5.58
C LEU A 86 0.36 8.45 -4.52
N LEU A 87 -0.43 9.52 -4.68
CA LEU A 87 -1.55 9.81 -3.79
C LEU A 87 -2.65 8.75 -3.91
N GLY A 88 -2.95 8.28 -5.12
CA GLY A 88 -3.90 7.20 -5.37
C GLY A 88 -3.46 5.88 -4.73
N VAL A 89 -2.24 5.44 -4.98
CA VAL A 89 -1.67 4.22 -4.37
C VAL A 89 -1.55 4.39 -2.85
N GLY A 90 -1.05 5.54 -2.37
CA GLY A 90 -0.95 5.84 -0.95
C GLY A 90 -2.32 5.82 -0.25
N SER A 91 -3.36 6.35 -0.88
CA SER A 91 -4.74 6.32 -0.37
C SER A 91 -5.27 4.89 -0.27
N VAL A 92 -5.08 4.06 -1.32
CA VAL A 92 -5.51 2.65 -1.30
C VAL A 92 -4.77 1.87 -0.22
N VAL A 93 -3.46 2.04 -0.08
CA VAL A 93 -2.65 1.40 0.97
C VAL A 93 -3.07 1.90 2.35
N TYR A 94 -3.29 3.20 2.53
CA TYR A 94 -3.78 3.78 3.79
C TYR A 94 -5.14 3.18 4.18
N TRP A 95 -6.10 3.11 3.26
CA TRP A 95 -7.42 2.53 3.52
C TRP A 95 -7.38 1.02 3.78
N SER A 96 -6.44 0.28 3.17
CA SER A 96 -6.26 -1.14 3.44
C SER A 96 -5.64 -1.41 4.82
N HIS A 97 -4.85 -0.48 5.35
CA HIS A 97 -4.25 -0.59 6.69
C HIS A 97 -5.09 0.00 7.83
N THR A 98 -6.08 0.85 7.53
CA THR A 98 -6.91 1.51 8.57
C THR A 98 -8.19 0.75 8.93
N LYS A 99 -8.37 -0.49 8.50
CA LYS A 99 -9.33 -1.36 9.14
C LYS A 99 -8.76 -1.75 10.52
N GLU A 100 -8.91 -0.89 11.51
CA GLU A 100 -8.81 -1.30 12.92
C GLU A 100 -9.91 -2.34 13.12
N ASP A 101 -9.53 -3.61 13.19
CA ASP A 101 -10.40 -4.67 13.65
C ASP A 101 -10.82 -4.29 15.07
N GLN A 102 -12.06 -3.82 15.23
CA GLN A 102 -12.61 -3.54 16.55
C GLN A 102 -12.79 -4.89 17.25
N TYR A 103 -11.85 -5.22 18.15
CA TYR A 103 -11.94 -6.43 18.96
C TYR A 103 -12.91 -6.24 20.13
N ILE A 104 -13.73 -7.24 20.35
CA ILE A 104 -14.63 -7.34 21.49
C ILE A 104 -13.99 -8.27 22.52
N TYR A 105 -13.95 -7.81 23.75
CA TYR A 105 -13.42 -8.55 24.88
C TYR A 105 -14.58 -8.99 25.76
N VAL A 106 -14.80 -10.30 25.89
CA VAL A 106 -15.81 -10.85 26.80
C VAL A 106 -15.08 -11.62 27.90
N MET A 107 -15.44 -11.32 29.14
CA MET A 107 -14.85 -11.96 30.32
C MET A 107 -15.97 -12.58 31.14
N ALA A 108 -15.99 -13.89 31.26
CA ALA A 108 -16.84 -14.62 32.18
C ALA A 108 -16.18 -14.66 33.57
N SER A 109 -16.61 -13.81 34.48
CA SER A 109 -16.06 -13.73 35.84
C SER A 109 -16.96 -14.47 36.82
N GLY A 110 -16.38 -15.37 37.65
CA GLY A 110 -17.08 -16.07 38.72
C GLY A 110 -17.12 -17.58 38.57
N VAL A 111 -17.37 -18.27 39.65
CA VAL A 111 -17.22 -19.75 39.78
C VAL A 111 -18.34 -20.54 39.06
N ARG A 112 -19.43 -19.91 38.64
CA ARG A 112 -20.60 -20.57 38.00
C ARG A 112 -21.19 -19.79 36.84
N CYS A 113 -20.48 -18.81 36.29
CA CYS A 113 -21.03 -18.01 35.22
C CYS A 113 -20.76 -18.70 33.87
N ILE A 114 -21.82 -19.18 33.20
CA ILE A 114 -21.76 -19.58 31.81
C ILE A 114 -22.33 -18.40 31.03
N GLU A 115 -21.47 -17.70 30.35
CA GLU A 115 -21.86 -16.60 29.46
C GLU A 115 -21.96 -17.12 28.02
N SER A 116 -23.10 -16.88 27.39
CA SER A 116 -23.33 -17.27 26.00
C SER A 116 -23.18 -16.07 25.11
N VAL A 117 -22.29 -16.17 24.11
CA VAL A 117 -21.95 -15.12 23.14
C VAL A 117 -22.29 -15.62 21.75
N SER A 118 -23.06 -14.82 20.99
CA SER A 118 -23.30 -15.08 19.56
C SER A 118 -22.39 -14.19 18.74
N LEU A 119 -21.58 -14.80 17.88
CA LEU A 119 -20.65 -14.10 16.99
C LEU A 119 -21.35 -13.65 15.71
N SER A 120 -20.72 -12.75 14.96
CA SER A 120 -21.30 -12.19 13.73
C SER A 120 -21.46 -13.19 12.57
N ASP A 121 -20.76 -14.33 12.63
CA ASP A 121 -20.87 -15.43 11.65
C ASP A 121 -21.98 -16.45 11.98
N GLY A 122 -22.70 -16.26 13.09
CA GLY A 122 -23.71 -17.20 13.61
C GLY A 122 -23.15 -18.29 14.52
N THR A 123 -21.86 -18.29 14.81
CA THR A 123 -21.23 -19.18 15.78
C THR A 123 -21.72 -18.81 17.19
N THR A 124 -22.04 -19.82 18.00
CA THR A 124 -22.40 -19.64 19.40
C THR A 124 -21.26 -20.16 20.30
N VAL A 125 -20.84 -19.32 21.25
CA VAL A 125 -19.78 -19.66 22.21
C VAL A 125 -20.37 -19.62 23.61
N ARG A 126 -20.19 -20.71 24.37
CA ARG A 126 -20.53 -20.78 25.78
C ARG A 126 -19.25 -20.83 26.60
N MET A 127 -18.98 -19.76 27.32
CA MET A 127 -17.76 -19.59 28.09
C MET A 127 -17.90 -20.21 29.47
N GLY A 128 -16.87 -20.93 29.91
CA GLY A 128 -16.74 -21.41 31.27
C GLY A 128 -16.35 -20.31 32.27
N PRO A 129 -16.27 -20.64 33.57
CA PRO A 129 -15.90 -19.68 34.61
C PRO A 129 -14.46 -19.19 34.41
N ASN A 130 -14.19 -17.92 34.79
CA ASN A 130 -12.88 -17.29 34.72
C ASN A 130 -12.22 -17.40 33.31
N SER A 131 -13.04 -17.30 32.29
CA SER A 131 -12.60 -17.38 30.88
C SER A 131 -12.70 -16.04 30.19
N GLN A 132 -11.83 -15.84 29.21
CA GLN A 132 -11.78 -14.65 28.35
C GLN A 132 -11.82 -15.05 26.89
N LEU A 133 -12.71 -14.41 26.13
CA LEU A 133 -12.81 -14.54 24.68
C LEU A 133 -12.56 -13.18 24.03
N ILE A 134 -11.68 -13.16 23.04
CA ILE A 134 -11.36 -11.98 22.24
C ILE A 134 -11.68 -12.31 20.79
N TYR A 135 -12.51 -11.51 20.16
CA TYR A 135 -12.91 -11.74 18.76
C TYR A 135 -13.20 -10.41 18.04
N PRO A 136 -13.04 -10.34 16.72
CA PRO A 136 -13.36 -9.14 15.95
C PRO A 136 -14.88 -8.94 15.86
N LYS A 137 -15.33 -7.70 15.80
CA LYS A 137 -16.75 -7.35 15.65
C LYS A 137 -17.38 -7.96 14.39
N SER A 138 -16.61 -8.11 13.32
CA SER A 138 -16.99 -8.77 12.07
C SER A 138 -15.85 -9.62 11.53
N PHE A 139 -16.17 -10.74 10.88
CA PHE A 139 -15.19 -11.60 10.21
C PHE A 139 -15.12 -11.24 8.72
N ASP A 140 -14.39 -10.19 8.38
CA ASP A 140 -14.25 -9.69 6.99
C ASP A 140 -13.10 -10.36 6.23
N GLY A 141 -12.27 -11.13 6.92
CA GLY A 141 -11.09 -11.79 6.37
C GLY A 141 -11.36 -13.14 5.71
N LYS A 142 -10.27 -13.81 5.32
CA LYS A 142 -10.27 -15.18 4.79
C LYS A 142 -10.42 -16.24 5.90
N THR A 143 -10.25 -15.85 7.15
CA THR A 143 -10.34 -16.70 8.33
C THR A 143 -11.23 -16.03 9.36
N ARG A 144 -11.76 -16.82 10.31
CA ARG A 144 -12.56 -16.38 11.44
C ARG A 144 -11.77 -16.70 12.71
N ASP A 145 -10.93 -15.74 13.11
CA ASP A 145 -9.97 -15.96 14.18
C ASP A 145 -10.48 -15.38 15.51
N VAL A 146 -10.38 -16.16 16.57
CA VAL A 146 -10.72 -15.77 17.95
C VAL A 146 -9.61 -16.21 18.90
N GLU A 147 -9.43 -15.50 20.01
CA GLU A 147 -8.47 -15.86 21.06
C GLU A 147 -9.22 -16.29 22.33
N LEU A 148 -8.82 -17.43 22.91
CA LEU A 148 -9.40 -17.98 24.13
C LEU A 148 -8.36 -18.13 25.23
N LYS A 149 -8.72 -17.66 26.43
CA LYS A 149 -8.06 -18.02 27.69
C LYS A 149 -9.11 -18.64 28.60
N GLY A 150 -8.84 -19.82 29.17
CA GLY A 150 -9.77 -20.58 29.99
C GLY A 150 -10.55 -21.62 29.20
N GLN A 151 -11.85 -21.77 29.48
CA GLN A 151 -12.73 -22.80 28.91
C GLN A 151 -13.82 -22.17 28.05
N ALA A 152 -14.09 -22.76 26.89
CA ALA A 152 -15.27 -22.44 26.12
C ALA A 152 -15.72 -23.62 25.25
N PHE A 153 -17.03 -23.77 25.12
CA PHE A 153 -17.67 -24.61 24.12
C PHE A 153 -18.05 -23.78 22.91
N PHE A 154 -17.69 -24.25 21.75
CA PHE A 154 -17.94 -23.61 20.45
C PHE A 154 -18.92 -24.47 19.63
N ASP A 155 -20.00 -23.87 19.19
CA ASP A 155 -20.88 -24.41 18.14
C ASP A 155 -20.68 -23.55 16.90
N VAL A 156 -19.76 -24.00 16.06
CA VAL A 156 -19.26 -23.20 14.94
C VAL A 156 -20.20 -23.31 13.73
N ALA A 157 -20.61 -22.15 13.23
CA ALA A 157 -21.38 -22.04 11.99
C ALA A 157 -20.62 -22.64 10.79
N LYS A 158 -21.32 -23.41 9.95
CA LYS A 158 -20.72 -24.08 8.77
C LYS A 158 -20.30 -23.08 7.73
N ASP A 159 -19.01 -22.99 7.50
CA ASP A 159 -18.40 -22.21 6.41
C ASP A 159 -17.09 -22.89 5.98
N ARG A 160 -17.10 -23.49 4.79
CA ARG A 160 -15.93 -24.23 4.27
C ARG A 160 -14.89 -23.33 3.62
N GLU A 161 -15.29 -22.12 3.23
CA GLU A 161 -14.40 -21.16 2.56
C GLU A 161 -13.58 -20.33 3.56
N ARG A 162 -14.14 -20.12 4.77
CA ARG A 162 -13.50 -19.34 5.83
C ARG A 162 -13.38 -20.18 7.10
N PRO A 163 -12.21 -20.81 7.33
CA PRO A 163 -11.95 -21.59 8.53
C PRO A 163 -12.13 -20.74 9.79
N PHE A 164 -12.70 -21.36 10.84
CA PHE A 164 -12.78 -20.77 12.18
C PHE A 164 -11.62 -21.29 13.02
N THR A 165 -10.80 -20.39 13.57
CA THR A 165 -9.63 -20.79 14.36
C THR A 165 -9.68 -20.17 15.76
N VAL A 166 -9.61 -21.04 16.76
CA VAL A 166 -9.46 -20.66 18.16
C VAL A 166 -7.98 -20.68 18.50
N HIS A 167 -7.42 -19.51 18.74
CA HIS A 167 -6.04 -19.35 19.17
C HIS A 167 -5.95 -19.42 20.70
N THR A 168 -5.05 -20.24 21.18
CA THR A 168 -4.66 -20.26 22.59
C THR A 168 -3.15 -20.11 22.70
N LYS A 169 -2.65 -19.94 23.91
CA LYS A 169 -1.20 -19.79 24.15
C LYS A 169 -0.37 -20.97 23.64
N ASN A 170 -0.93 -22.18 23.67
CA ASN A 170 -0.18 -23.42 23.43
C ASN A 170 -0.68 -24.21 22.23
N MET A 171 -1.84 -23.89 21.67
CA MET A 171 -2.39 -24.57 20.49
C MET A 171 -3.37 -23.68 19.73
N ASP A 172 -3.56 -24.03 18.46
CA ASP A 172 -4.61 -23.49 17.60
C ASP A 172 -5.59 -24.62 17.22
N VAL A 173 -6.89 -24.37 17.34
CA VAL A 173 -7.94 -25.32 16.94
C VAL A 173 -8.69 -24.76 15.75
N THR A 174 -8.60 -25.42 14.60
CA THR A 174 -9.24 -25.00 13.34
C THR A 174 -10.42 -25.87 12.99
N ALA A 175 -11.56 -25.26 12.68
CA ALA A 175 -12.85 -25.87 12.42
C ALA A 175 -13.54 -25.26 11.18
N LEU A 176 -14.39 -26.06 10.51
CA LEU A 176 -15.18 -25.62 9.35
C LEU A 176 -16.71 -25.66 9.58
N GLY A 177 -17.12 -25.97 10.81
CA GLY A 177 -18.53 -26.14 11.17
C GLY A 177 -18.69 -27.36 12.07
N THR A 178 -18.27 -27.24 13.33
CA THR A 178 -18.11 -28.32 14.29
C THR A 178 -18.52 -27.85 15.66
N ALA A 179 -18.94 -28.79 16.52
CA ALA A 179 -19.19 -28.55 17.91
C ALA A 179 -18.04 -29.16 18.75
N PHE A 180 -17.29 -28.33 19.47
CA PHE A 180 -16.14 -28.75 20.28
C PHE A 180 -15.95 -27.87 21.52
N GLU A 181 -15.23 -28.40 22.48
CA GLU A 181 -14.89 -27.71 23.70
C GLU A 181 -13.37 -27.64 23.89
N VAL A 182 -12.91 -26.51 24.42
CA VAL A 182 -11.49 -26.21 24.67
C VAL A 182 -11.33 -25.83 26.14
N PHE A 183 -10.38 -26.49 26.83
CA PHE A 183 -9.94 -26.18 28.17
C PHE A 183 -8.49 -25.71 28.13
N ASN A 184 -8.22 -24.46 28.45
CA ASN A 184 -6.86 -23.92 28.47
C ASN A 184 -6.70 -22.86 29.55
N TYR A 185 -6.76 -23.31 30.83
CA TYR A 185 -6.43 -22.44 31.96
C TYR A 185 -4.92 -22.32 32.12
N ASP A 186 -4.41 -21.12 32.37
CA ASP A 186 -2.99 -20.90 32.65
C ASP A 186 -2.51 -21.57 33.95
N SER A 187 -3.41 -21.74 34.90
CA SER A 187 -3.17 -22.42 36.19
C SER A 187 -3.00 -23.94 36.06
N GLU A 188 -3.44 -24.53 34.94
CA GLU A 188 -3.44 -25.97 34.74
C GLU A 188 -2.29 -26.43 33.87
N SER A 189 -1.69 -27.57 34.23
CA SER A 189 -0.59 -28.20 33.47
C SER A 189 -1.05 -28.85 32.16
N LYS A 190 -2.35 -29.14 32.05
CA LYS A 190 -2.96 -29.79 30.93
C LYS A 190 -3.88 -28.85 30.15
N LEU A 191 -3.95 -29.08 28.89
CA LEU A 191 -4.86 -28.45 27.97
C LEU A 191 -5.65 -29.58 27.29
N GLU A 192 -6.97 -29.39 27.19
CA GLU A 192 -7.84 -30.44 26.64
C GLU A 192 -8.72 -29.88 25.53
N THR A 193 -8.97 -30.69 24.49
CA THR A 193 -9.92 -30.38 23.43
C THR A 193 -10.78 -31.60 23.19
N ILE A 194 -12.11 -31.44 23.31
CA ILE A 194 -13.09 -32.49 23.09
C ILE A 194 -13.91 -32.17 21.86
N LEU A 195 -13.95 -33.07 20.91
CA LEU A 195 -14.76 -32.91 19.70
C LEU A 195 -16.06 -33.71 19.83
N LEU A 196 -17.20 -32.99 19.71
CA LEU A 196 -18.52 -33.62 19.76
C LEU A 196 -19.02 -33.99 18.36
N ASN A 197 -18.85 -33.09 17.39
CA ASN A 197 -19.35 -33.31 16.03
C ASN A 197 -18.45 -32.66 14.99
N GLY A 198 -18.29 -33.29 13.83
CA GLY A 198 -17.52 -32.81 12.69
C GLY A 198 -16.04 -33.24 12.71
N LYS A 199 -15.13 -32.37 12.31
CA LYS A 199 -13.67 -32.57 12.34
C LYS A 199 -12.97 -31.30 12.74
N VAL A 200 -11.97 -31.39 13.59
CA VAL A 200 -11.09 -30.26 13.92
C VAL A 200 -9.64 -30.62 13.67
N LYS A 201 -8.88 -29.65 13.22
CA LYS A 201 -7.42 -29.72 13.12
C LYS A 201 -6.80 -28.93 14.25
N ILE A 202 -5.94 -29.55 15.02
CA ILE A 202 -5.24 -28.97 16.15
C ILE A 202 -3.77 -28.82 15.81
N GLY A 203 -3.26 -27.59 15.84
CA GLY A 203 -1.85 -27.27 15.73
C GLY A 203 -1.25 -27.05 17.11
N LEU A 204 -0.33 -27.89 17.54
CA LEU A 204 0.34 -27.79 18.84
C LEU A 204 1.59 -26.93 18.76
N GLY A 205 1.81 -26.10 19.80
CA GLY A 205 2.88 -25.13 19.83
C GLY A 205 2.37 -23.73 19.45
N GLY A 206 2.36 -22.75 20.24
CA GLY A 206 1.77 -21.43 20.06
C GLY A 206 2.08 -20.72 18.70
N PRO A 207 1.61 -19.50 18.47
CA PRO A 207 1.56 -18.85 17.15
C PRO A 207 2.90 -18.69 16.41
N ASN A 208 4.05 -18.84 17.09
CA ASN A 208 5.39 -18.60 16.53
C ASN A 208 6.22 -19.87 16.28
N VAL A 209 5.64 -21.08 16.40
CA VAL A 209 6.39 -22.34 16.19
C VAL A 209 6.38 -22.76 14.73
N LYS A 210 7.56 -22.79 14.07
CA LYS A 210 7.70 -23.11 12.63
C LYS A 210 7.36 -24.56 12.25
N ASN A 211 7.54 -25.53 13.16
CA ASN A 211 7.21 -26.96 12.93
C ASN A 211 6.14 -27.38 13.95
N ARG A 212 4.88 -27.05 13.66
CA ARG A 212 3.76 -27.44 14.50
C ARG A 212 3.43 -28.90 14.27
N ARG A 213 3.25 -29.64 15.38
CA ARG A 213 2.67 -30.98 15.32
C ARG A 213 1.16 -30.81 15.09
N GLU A 214 0.65 -31.32 13.99
CA GLU A 214 -0.77 -31.30 13.67
C GLU A 214 -1.45 -32.61 14.03
N VAL A 215 -2.62 -32.52 14.66
CA VAL A 215 -3.48 -33.64 15.04
C VAL A 215 -4.88 -33.36 14.51
N ILE A 216 -5.53 -34.36 13.94
CA ILE A 216 -6.92 -34.27 13.50
C ILE A 216 -7.77 -35.10 14.47
N LEU A 217 -8.81 -34.50 15.05
CA LEU A 217 -9.80 -35.21 15.84
C LEU A 217 -11.04 -35.53 15.01
N ASN A 218 -11.56 -36.72 15.25
CA ASN A 218 -12.86 -37.17 14.77
C ASN A 218 -13.90 -37.08 15.90
N PRO A 219 -15.20 -37.16 15.60
CA PRO A 219 -16.25 -37.06 16.61
C PRO A 219 -16.05 -38.03 17.77
N ASN A 220 -16.30 -37.55 18.99
CA ASN A 220 -16.10 -38.27 20.26
C ASN A 220 -14.63 -38.57 20.61
N GLU A 221 -13.68 -37.93 19.94
CA GLU A 221 -12.29 -37.98 20.36
C GLU A 221 -11.92 -36.78 21.22
N MET A 222 -10.95 -36.98 22.09
CA MET A 222 -10.37 -35.99 22.99
C MET A 222 -8.86 -35.97 22.82
N LEU A 223 -8.28 -34.77 22.79
CA LEU A 223 -6.85 -34.56 22.88
C LEU A 223 -6.50 -33.97 24.21
N VAL A 224 -5.54 -34.58 24.91
CA VAL A 224 -4.95 -34.02 26.11
C VAL A 224 -3.48 -33.71 25.85
N PHE A 225 -3.12 -32.44 26.00
CA PHE A 225 -1.75 -31.97 25.86
C PHE A 225 -1.19 -31.54 27.21
N ASP A 226 -0.12 -32.20 27.62
CA ASP A 226 0.62 -31.84 28.83
C ASP A 226 1.63 -30.74 28.50
N LYS A 227 1.41 -29.55 29.07
CA LYS A 227 2.23 -28.35 28.83
C LYS A 227 3.66 -28.47 29.35
N GLN A 228 3.86 -29.24 30.44
CA GLN A 228 5.18 -29.41 31.05
C GLN A 228 5.98 -30.52 30.38
N ALA A 229 5.33 -31.67 30.12
CA ALA A 229 5.96 -32.78 29.42
C ALA A 229 6.05 -32.63 27.91
N ASN A 230 5.33 -31.63 27.32
CA ASN A 230 5.19 -31.44 25.88
C ASN A 230 4.72 -32.70 25.13
N THR A 231 3.83 -33.46 25.75
CA THR A 231 3.32 -34.75 25.23
C THR A 231 1.82 -34.69 24.99
N VAL A 232 1.37 -35.44 23.97
CA VAL A 232 -0.04 -35.63 23.58
C VAL A 232 -0.48 -37.03 23.95
N ARG A 233 -1.67 -37.11 24.48
CA ARG A 233 -2.41 -38.36 24.73
C ARG A 233 -3.80 -38.29 24.15
#